data_8cbe85bd27c90ff6c8f6c9575f6f4900
#
_entry.id   8cbe85bd27c90ff6c8f6c9575f6f4900
#
_cell.length_a   1.000
_cell.length_b   1.000
_cell.length_c   1.000
_cell.angle_alpha   90.00
_cell.angle_beta   90.00
_cell.angle_gamma   90.00
#
_symmetry.space_group_name_H-M   'P 1'
#
loop_
_entity.id
_entity.type
_entity.pdbx_description
1 polymer ?
#
loop_
_entity_poly.entity_id
_entity_poly.type
_entity_poly.pdbx_seq_one_letter_code
_entity_poly.pdbx_strand_id
1 'polypeptide(L)'
;MTSVQDNIISRRSIYRFKESPVDISSLETAFEAARHAPCHKQTHPWKFYVLGEETRISMIPEIERLAKDKAAKVGEVGVQEGIQRAISKILSPPVLIAVTSSVTPGDSFREMEDYAATVCSVQNL
;
A
#
# COMPACT_ATOMS: atom_id res chain seq x y z
N MET A 1 -2.14 18.01 21.46
CA MET A 1 -2.46 16.67 20.89
C MET A 1 -3.57 16.84 19.87
N THR A 2 -3.38 16.31 18.67
CA THR A 2 -4.42 16.30 17.63
C THR A 2 -5.50 15.30 18.04
N SER A 3 -6.78 15.64 17.88
CA SER A 3 -7.87 14.71 18.18
C SER A 3 -7.92 13.60 17.12
N VAL A 4 -8.56 12.47 17.43
CA VAL A 4 -8.80 11.39 16.46
C VAL A 4 -9.57 11.93 15.25
N GLN A 5 -10.55 12.79 15.49
CA GLN A 5 -11.33 13.44 14.44
C GLN A 5 -10.44 14.31 13.54
N ASP A 6 -9.54 15.10 14.11
CA ASP A 6 -8.61 15.93 13.33
C ASP A 6 -7.69 15.08 12.45
N ASN A 7 -7.19 13.95 12.95
CA ASN A 7 -6.37 13.03 12.20
C ASN A 7 -7.13 12.45 10.99
N ILE A 8 -8.37 12.04 11.18
CA ILE A 8 -9.21 11.51 10.10
C ILE A 8 -9.49 12.58 9.05
N ILE A 9 -9.89 13.79 9.46
CA ILE A 9 -10.27 14.87 8.54
C ILE A 9 -9.05 15.45 7.80
N SER A 10 -7.90 15.53 8.47
CA SER A 10 -6.68 16.13 7.90
C SER A 10 -5.86 15.17 7.04
N ARG A 11 -6.13 13.86 7.10
CA ARG A 11 -5.39 12.86 6.32
C ARG A 11 -5.38 13.19 4.83
N ARG A 12 -4.23 13.18 4.21
CA ARG A 12 -4.03 13.35 2.76
C ARG A 12 -3.06 12.31 2.24
N SER A 13 -3.17 11.99 0.95
CA SER A 13 -2.13 11.22 0.25
C SER A 13 -0.90 12.10 0.08
N ILE A 14 0.23 11.61 0.56
CA ILE A 14 1.52 12.31 0.52
C ILE A 14 2.43 11.55 -0.43
N TYR A 15 3.06 12.27 -1.36
CA TYR A 15 3.96 11.71 -2.38
C TYR A 15 5.40 12.22 -2.28
N ARG A 16 5.66 13.09 -1.31
CA ARG A 16 7.01 13.58 -0.99
C ARG A 16 7.41 13.01 0.36
N PHE A 17 8.45 12.21 0.36
CA PHE A 17 8.92 11.50 1.53
C PHE A 17 10.20 12.14 2.06
N LYS A 18 10.41 12.03 3.37
CA LYS A 18 11.69 12.32 4.00
C LYS A 18 12.66 11.17 3.69
N GLU A 19 13.95 11.49 3.57
CA GLU A 19 14.99 10.45 3.35
C GLU A 19 15.36 9.71 4.65
N SER A 20 14.93 10.25 5.80
CA SER A 20 15.21 9.63 7.09
C SER A 20 14.52 8.25 7.21
N PRO A 21 15.22 7.25 7.75
CA PRO A 21 14.64 5.94 7.99
C PRO A 21 13.46 6.05 8.97
N VAL A 22 12.50 5.14 8.82
CA VAL A 22 11.42 4.97 9.79
C VAL A 22 11.91 3.99 10.87
N ASP A 23 11.75 4.36 12.14
CA ASP A 23 12.14 3.49 13.23
C ASP A 23 11.18 2.29 13.37
N ILE A 24 11.71 1.19 13.88
CA ILE A 24 10.97 -0.08 14.01
C ILE A 24 9.79 0.09 14.96
N SER A 25 9.92 0.85 16.03
CA SER A 25 8.85 1.03 17.02
C SER A 25 7.65 1.77 16.45
N SER A 26 7.87 2.71 15.54
CA SER A 26 6.80 3.38 14.79
C SER A 26 6.06 2.41 13.88
N LEU A 27 6.76 1.52 13.19
CA LEU A 27 6.16 0.47 12.35
C LEU A 27 5.37 -0.53 13.19
N GLU A 28 5.91 -0.98 14.32
CA GLU A 28 5.22 -1.88 15.24
C GLU A 28 3.93 -1.27 15.77
N THR A 29 3.95 0.02 16.14
CA THR A 29 2.76 0.75 16.59
C THR A 29 1.70 0.82 15.49
N ALA A 30 2.11 1.10 14.24
CA ALA A 30 1.20 1.16 13.10
C ALA A 30 0.60 -0.22 12.79
N PHE A 31 1.40 -1.29 12.79
CA PHE A 31 0.90 -2.65 12.60
C PHE A 31 0.00 -3.11 13.73
N GLU A 32 0.28 -2.72 14.97
CA GLU A 32 -0.60 -2.99 16.13
C GLU A 32 -1.97 -2.33 15.91
N ALA A 33 -2.04 -1.09 15.45
CA ALA A 33 -3.30 -0.45 15.10
C ALA A 33 -4.02 -1.15 13.94
N ALA A 34 -3.28 -1.54 12.90
CA ALA A 34 -3.82 -2.22 11.74
C ALA A 34 -4.48 -3.56 12.09
N ARG A 35 -3.85 -4.37 12.96
CA ARG A 35 -4.38 -5.69 13.35
C ARG A 35 -5.67 -5.63 14.16
N HIS A 36 -6.03 -4.47 14.72
CA HIS A 36 -7.29 -4.26 15.44
C HIS A 36 -8.44 -3.77 14.55
N ALA A 37 -8.27 -3.81 13.23
CA ALA A 37 -9.36 -3.54 12.31
C ALA A 37 -10.49 -4.58 12.47
N PRO A 38 -11.76 -4.18 12.25
CA PRO A 38 -12.87 -5.10 12.32
C PRO A 38 -12.78 -6.14 11.18
N CYS A 39 -13.02 -7.41 11.51
CA CYS A 39 -13.16 -8.46 10.51
C CYS A 39 -14.24 -9.47 10.95
N HIS A 40 -15.03 -9.91 9.98
CA HIS A 40 -16.10 -10.89 10.24
C HIS A 40 -15.48 -12.24 10.65
N LYS A 41 -16.05 -12.89 11.68
CA LYS A 41 -15.59 -14.20 12.19
C LYS A 41 -14.08 -14.27 12.53
N GLN A 42 -13.45 -13.14 12.82
CA GLN A 42 -12.03 -13.06 13.16
C GLN A 42 -11.12 -13.75 12.13
N THR A 43 -11.41 -13.55 10.85
CA THR A 43 -10.62 -14.15 9.75
C THR A 43 -9.22 -13.58 9.65
N HIS A 44 -8.99 -12.35 10.13
CA HIS A 44 -7.71 -11.63 10.04
C HIS A 44 -7.07 -11.77 8.64
N PRO A 45 -7.75 -11.33 7.57
CA PRO A 45 -7.44 -11.72 6.20
C PRO A 45 -6.22 -11.00 5.62
N TRP A 46 -5.71 -9.99 6.30
CA TRP A 46 -4.60 -9.16 5.85
C TRP A 46 -3.25 -9.78 6.15
N LYS A 47 -2.30 -9.54 5.25
CA LYS A 47 -0.87 -9.74 5.51
C LYS A 47 -0.11 -8.51 5.02
N PHE A 48 0.84 -8.06 5.82
CA PHE A 48 1.71 -6.92 5.54
C PHE A 48 3.13 -7.42 5.29
N TYR A 49 3.74 -6.95 4.19
CA TYR A 49 5.10 -7.28 3.81
C TYR A 49 5.89 -5.99 3.68
N VAL A 50 6.88 -5.78 4.54
CA VAL A 50 7.83 -4.68 4.39
C VAL A 50 8.83 -5.07 3.31
N LEU A 51 8.80 -4.34 2.19
CA LEU A 51 9.63 -4.65 1.03
C LEU A 51 11.02 -4.06 1.17
N GLY A 52 12.03 -4.92 1.19
CA GLY A 52 13.44 -4.52 1.17
C GLY A 52 13.88 -3.94 -0.18
N GLU A 53 15.07 -3.35 -0.22
CA GLU A 53 15.61 -2.69 -1.39
C GLU A 53 15.75 -3.63 -2.60
N GLU A 54 16.30 -4.83 -2.41
CA GLU A 54 16.47 -5.81 -3.48
C GLU A 54 15.12 -6.19 -4.13
N THR A 55 14.09 -6.40 -3.31
CA THR A 55 12.75 -6.71 -3.80
C THR A 55 12.19 -5.56 -4.62
N ARG A 56 12.36 -4.33 -4.15
CA ARG A 56 11.89 -3.12 -4.86
C ARG A 56 12.59 -2.96 -6.21
N ILE A 57 13.90 -3.18 -6.26
CA ILE A 57 14.69 -3.14 -7.51
C ILE A 57 14.21 -4.22 -8.47
N SER A 58 13.97 -5.43 -7.99
CA SER A 58 13.50 -6.53 -8.84
C SER A 58 12.12 -6.31 -9.46
N MET A 59 11.31 -5.39 -8.91
CA MET A 59 9.99 -5.02 -9.45
C MET A 59 10.09 -4.05 -10.64
N ILE A 60 11.21 -3.34 -10.83
CA ILE A 60 11.34 -2.27 -11.83
C ILE A 60 10.98 -2.72 -13.24
N PRO A 61 11.46 -3.86 -13.79
CA PRO A 61 11.14 -4.28 -15.15
C PRO A 61 9.62 -4.41 -15.38
N GLU A 62 8.90 -4.94 -14.40
CA GLU A 62 7.45 -5.13 -14.51
C GLU A 62 6.71 -3.79 -14.39
N ILE A 63 7.18 -2.90 -13.53
CA ILE A 63 6.62 -1.54 -13.38
C ILE A 63 6.78 -0.75 -14.69
N GLU A 64 7.94 -0.85 -15.33
CA GLU A 64 8.17 -0.24 -16.65
C GLU A 64 7.23 -0.80 -17.70
N ARG A 65 7.06 -2.12 -17.74
CA ARG A 65 6.15 -2.79 -18.65
C ARG A 65 4.71 -2.28 -18.48
N LEU A 66 4.22 -2.28 -17.24
CA LEU A 66 2.87 -1.80 -16.90
C LEU A 66 2.67 -0.32 -17.23
N ALA A 67 3.67 0.51 -16.98
CA ALA A 67 3.61 1.93 -17.31
C ALA A 67 3.56 2.17 -18.83
N LYS A 68 4.33 1.42 -19.62
CA LYS A 68 4.28 1.44 -21.08
C LYS A 68 2.92 0.99 -21.62
N ASP A 69 2.38 -0.12 -21.09
CA ASP A 69 1.06 -0.64 -21.49
C ASP A 69 -0.06 0.36 -21.19
N LYS A 70 0.02 1.04 -20.05
CA LYS A 70 -0.94 2.09 -19.69
C LYS A 70 -0.84 3.27 -20.65
N ALA A 71 0.36 3.75 -20.92
CA ALA A 71 0.60 4.89 -21.82
C ALA A 71 0.10 4.59 -23.24
N ALA A 72 0.34 3.37 -23.74
CA ALA A 72 -0.16 2.92 -25.06
C ALA A 72 -1.70 2.95 -25.15
N LYS A 73 -2.41 2.60 -24.07
CA LYS A 73 -3.89 2.62 -24.03
C LYS A 73 -4.48 4.03 -23.98
N VAL A 74 -3.78 5.01 -23.45
CA VAL A 74 -4.27 6.37 -23.24
C VAL A 74 -3.77 7.33 -24.32
N GLY A 75 -2.84 6.90 -25.19
CA GLY A 75 -2.22 7.78 -26.20
C GLY A 75 -1.38 8.90 -25.57
N GLU A 76 -0.73 8.61 -24.46
CA GLU A 76 -0.07 9.61 -23.61
C GLU A 76 1.24 10.09 -24.24
N VAL A 77 1.37 11.43 -24.39
CA VAL A 77 2.64 12.08 -24.69
C VAL A 77 3.41 12.15 -23.36
N GLY A 78 4.67 11.68 -23.32
CA GLY A 78 5.44 11.70 -22.07
C GLY A 78 5.53 10.35 -21.36
N VAL A 79 5.56 9.27 -22.13
CA VAL A 79 5.68 7.87 -21.62
C VAL A 79 6.87 7.73 -20.66
N GLN A 80 8.01 8.35 -20.98
CA GLN A 80 9.23 8.24 -20.16
C GLN A 80 9.06 8.88 -18.77
N GLU A 81 8.43 10.05 -18.71
CA GLU A 81 8.12 10.70 -17.41
C GLU A 81 7.14 9.87 -16.61
N GLY A 82 6.17 9.21 -17.25
CA GLY A 82 5.24 8.28 -16.63
C GLY A 82 5.94 7.09 -15.99
N ILE A 83 6.91 6.50 -16.70
CA ILE A 83 7.76 5.40 -16.20
C ILE A 83 8.58 5.88 -14.99
N GLN A 84 9.26 7.00 -15.08
CA GLN A 84 10.08 7.53 -14.00
C GLN A 84 9.24 7.84 -12.75
N ARG A 85 8.04 8.40 -12.92
CA ARG A 85 7.11 8.61 -11.81
C ARG A 85 6.65 7.30 -11.16
N ALA A 86 6.43 6.26 -11.96
CA ALA A 86 6.03 4.95 -11.44
C ALA A 86 7.16 4.29 -10.63
N ILE A 87 8.39 4.32 -11.14
CA ILE A 87 9.59 3.82 -10.46
C ILE A 87 9.84 4.60 -9.16
N SER A 88 9.76 5.93 -9.21
CA SER A 88 9.97 6.78 -8.03
C SER A 88 9.00 6.45 -6.89
N LYS A 89 7.75 6.08 -7.18
CA LYS A 89 6.78 5.66 -6.15
C LYS A 89 7.20 4.39 -5.41
N ILE A 90 8.03 3.57 -6.02
CA ILE A 90 8.51 2.32 -5.42
C ILE A 90 9.84 2.52 -4.68
N LEU A 91 10.72 3.34 -5.22
CA LEU A 91 12.08 3.50 -4.70
C LEU A 91 12.21 4.64 -3.68
N SER A 92 11.45 5.75 -3.83
CA SER A 92 11.64 6.93 -2.97
C SER A 92 11.08 6.82 -1.54
N PRO A 93 10.02 6.03 -1.24
CA PRO A 93 9.57 5.92 0.14
C PRO A 93 10.62 5.24 1.02
N PRO A 94 10.91 5.73 2.25
CA PRO A 94 11.83 5.08 3.17
C PRO A 94 11.35 3.67 3.57
N VAL A 95 10.04 3.47 3.63
CA VAL A 95 9.40 2.17 3.83
C VAL A 95 8.32 1.96 2.78
N LEU A 96 8.29 0.78 2.19
CA LEU A 96 7.23 0.35 1.27
C LEU A 96 6.61 -0.93 1.81
N ILE A 97 5.29 -0.94 1.93
CA ILE A 97 4.54 -2.07 2.48
C ILE A 97 3.59 -2.59 1.40
N ALA A 98 3.72 -3.87 1.06
CA ALA A 98 2.73 -4.57 0.28
C ALA A 98 1.69 -5.18 1.23
N VAL A 99 0.43 -5.06 0.88
CA VAL A 99 -0.69 -5.62 1.64
C VAL A 99 -1.47 -6.59 0.77
N THR A 100 -1.76 -7.77 1.32
CA THR A 100 -2.59 -8.76 0.63
C THR A 100 -3.80 -9.12 1.50
N SER A 101 -4.90 -9.48 0.83
CA SER A 101 -6.08 -10.04 1.45
C SER A 101 -6.18 -11.53 1.14
N SER A 102 -6.69 -12.31 2.09
CA SER A 102 -7.00 -13.71 1.86
C SER A 102 -8.09 -13.85 0.79
N VAL A 103 -7.99 -14.89 -0.01
CA VAL A 103 -8.99 -15.26 -1.03
C VAL A 103 -9.60 -16.60 -0.63
N THR A 104 -10.92 -16.73 -0.75
CA THR A 104 -11.65 -17.98 -0.50
C THR A 104 -12.38 -18.38 -1.78
N PRO A 105 -11.74 -19.19 -2.66
CA PRO A 105 -12.34 -19.57 -3.94
C PRO A 105 -13.73 -20.19 -3.76
N GLY A 106 -14.71 -19.69 -4.52
CA GLY A 106 -16.09 -20.16 -4.46
C GLY A 106 -16.98 -19.48 -3.41
N ASP A 107 -16.44 -18.58 -2.59
CA ASP A 107 -17.20 -17.78 -1.63
C ASP A 107 -16.95 -16.29 -1.85
N SER A 108 -17.61 -15.73 -2.85
CA SER A 108 -17.44 -14.32 -3.23
C SER A 108 -17.89 -13.34 -2.15
N PHE A 109 -18.86 -13.74 -1.31
CA PHE A 109 -19.31 -12.91 -0.20
C PHE A 109 -18.21 -12.77 0.85
N ARG A 110 -17.58 -13.88 1.22
CA ARG A 110 -16.44 -13.89 2.15
C ARG A 110 -15.25 -13.13 1.60
N GLU A 111 -14.94 -13.29 0.31
CA GLU A 111 -13.85 -12.52 -0.31
C GLU A 111 -14.09 -11.02 -0.23
N MET A 112 -15.33 -10.56 -0.43
CA MET A 112 -15.69 -9.16 -0.30
C MET A 112 -15.57 -8.66 1.15
N GLU A 113 -16.03 -9.45 2.15
CA GLU A 113 -15.89 -9.10 3.56
C GLU A 113 -14.41 -9.03 3.98
N ASP A 114 -13.60 -10.02 3.58
CA ASP A 114 -12.17 -10.08 3.88
C ASP A 114 -11.40 -8.92 3.21
N TYR A 115 -11.75 -8.57 1.97
CA TYR A 115 -11.20 -7.40 1.31
C TYR A 115 -11.56 -6.10 2.04
N ALA A 116 -12.82 -5.93 2.44
CA ALA A 116 -13.26 -4.75 3.19
C ALA A 116 -12.53 -4.64 4.54
N ALA A 117 -12.37 -5.75 5.25
CA ALA A 117 -11.60 -5.81 6.49
C ALA A 117 -10.13 -5.42 6.28
N THR A 118 -9.51 -5.91 5.19
CA THR A 118 -8.14 -5.53 4.80
C THR A 118 -8.02 -4.02 4.53
N VAL A 119 -8.99 -3.42 3.84
CA VAL A 119 -9.02 -1.96 3.60
C VAL A 119 -9.13 -1.18 4.92
N CYS A 120 -9.95 -1.65 5.86
CA CYS A 120 -10.03 -1.06 7.20
C CYS A 120 -8.68 -1.15 7.94
N SER A 121 -7.97 -2.27 7.82
CA SER A 121 -6.65 -2.42 8.45
C SER A 121 -5.61 -1.46 7.85
N VAL A 122 -5.66 -1.21 6.54
CA VAL A 122 -4.81 -0.19 5.88
C VAL A 122 -5.16 1.22 6.35
N GLN A 123 -6.44 1.52 6.63
CA GLN A 123 -6.83 2.83 7.17
C GLN A 123 -6.29 3.06 8.57
N ASN A 124 -6.16 1.99 9.38
CA ASN A 124 -5.62 2.07 10.72
C ASN A 124 -4.09 2.20 10.75
N LEU A 125 -3.41 1.64 9.70
CA LEU A 125 -1.97 1.72 9.52
C LEU A 125 -1.51 3.16 9.29
#